data_d566e7b5d6ffbf4e9d73ee1e375718f2
#
_entry.id   d566e7b5d6ffbf4e9d73ee1e375718f2
#
_cell.length_a   1.000
_cell.length_b   1.000
_cell.length_c   1.000
_cell.angle_alpha   90.00
_cell.angle_beta   90.00
_cell.angle_gamma   90.00
#
_symmetry.space_group_name_H-M   'P 1'
#
loop_
_entity.id
_entity.type
_entity.pdbx_description
1 polymer ?
#
loop_
_entity_poly.entity_id
_entity_poly.type
_entity_poly.pdbx_seq_one_letter_code
_entity_poly.pdbx_strand_id
1 'polypeptide(L)'
;DKFHNYFLKRKTTYKLIYLSATSVYGDHDGKKVYEDSELKAESINGLARIKCEDRYRELQKNELANIIILRLAGIYGDKRNSILSIRSKDITQNKSSSRMISRTHVADITAIIREIILSSKIKNQIFNISDNNPSPTSEVNDYICKELLSVEMLPTNNDLKESRHYSFALDNKVVDNSKLKKILNYDLIFPSYKEGLQQIAKNLNLT
;
A
#
# COMPACT_ATOMS: atom_id res chain seq x y z
N ASP A 1 -9.97 -16.46 18.77
CA ASP A 1 -8.81 -16.55 17.85
C ASP A 1 -7.59 -17.01 18.65
N LYS A 2 -7.03 -18.19 18.28
CA LYS A 2 -5.90 -18.82 18.99
C LYS A 2 -4.67 -17.90 19.05
N PHE A 3 -4.42 -17.15 17.99
CA PHE A 3 -3.29 -16.24 17.87
C PHE A 3 -3.40 -15.06 18.85
N HIS A 4 -4.55 -14.40 18.90
CA HIS A 4 -4.80 -13.31 19.83
C HIS A 4 -4.67 -13.79 21.30
N ASN A 5 -5.26 -14.93 21.63
CA ASN A 5 -5.17 -15.51 22.97
C ASN A 5 -3.74 -15.91 23.36
N TYR A 6 -2.92 -16.31 22.41
CA TYR A 6 -1.51 -16.58 22.65
C TYR A 6 -0.77 -15.31 23.10
N PHE A 7 -0.98 -14.17 22.42
CA PHE A 7 -0.31 -12.92 22.78
C PHE A 7 -0.83 -12.32 24.08
N LEU A 8 -2.11 -12.47 24.42
CA LEU A 8 -2.66 -12.05 25.70
C LEU A 8 -1.99 -12.77 26.90
N LYS A 9 -1.56 -14.01 26.72
CA LYS A 9 -0.96 -14.83 27.78
C LYS A 9 0.56 -14.69 27.90
N ARG A 10 1.21 -13.91 27.01
CA ARG A 10 2.65 -13.71 27.07
C ARG A 10 3.07 -12.94 28.32
N LYS A 11 4.11 -13.46 29.00
CA LYS A 11 4.72 -12.85 30.21
C LYS A 11 6.04 -12.13 29.92
N THR A 12 6.45 -12.04 28.65
CA THR A 12 7.66 -11.37 28.22
C THR A 12 7.32 -10.26 27.25
N THR A 13 8.12 -9.20 27.22
CA THR A 13 7.96 -8.12 26.25
C THR A 13 8.05 -8.64 24.81
N TYR A 14 7.22 -8.10 23.94
CA TYR A 14 7.24 -8.45 22.51
C TYR A 14 6.85 -7.26 21.64
N LYS A 15 7.37 -7.26 20.42
CA LYS A 15 6.94 -6.35 19.35
C LYS A 15 6.16 -7.16 18.31
N LEU A 16 4.96 -6.71 17.97
CA LEU A 16 4.12 -7.29 16.92
C LEU A 16 3.94 -6.24 15.83
N ILE A 17 4.31 -6.58 14.60
CA ILE A 17 4.10 -5.73 13.43
C ILE A 17 3.01 -6.36 12.58
N TYR A 18 1.87 -5.69 12.47
CA TYR A 18 0.75 -6.12 11.64
C TYR A 18 0.74 -5.38 10.30
N LEU A 19 0.81 -6.13 9.21
CA LEU A 19 0.71 -5.60 7.86
C LEU A 19 -0.77 -5.46 7.47
N SER A 20 -1.32 -4.29 7.71
CA SER A 20 -2.66 -3.88 7.30
C SER A 20 -2.63 -3.29 5.88
N ALA A 21 -3.70 -2.64 5.46
CA ALA A 21 -3.76 -1.96 4.17
C ALA A 21 -4.57 -0.66 4.26
N THR A 22 -4.28 0.27 3.35
CA THR A 22 -5.01 1.54 3.24
C THR A 22 -6.47 1.39 2.81
N SER A 23 -6.90 0.17 2.44
CA SER A 23 -8.32 -0.14 2.20
C SER A 23 -9.21 0.05 3.44
N VAL A 24 -8.64 0.14 4.65
CA VAL A 24 -9.39 0.47 5.87
C VAL A 24 -10.04 1.86 5.81
N TYR A 25 -9.46 2.78 5.06
CA TYR A 25 -10.00 4.13 4.91
C TYR A 25 -11.26 4.20 4.04
N GLY A 26 -11.42 3.28 3.07
CA GLY A 26 -12.51 3.39 2.09
C GLY A 26 -12.32 4.58 1.16
N ASP A 27 -13.44 5.14 0.67
CA ASP A 27 -13.46 6.31 -0.20
C ASP A 27 -13.44 7.62 0.60
N HIS A 28 -12.61 8.55 0.18
CA HIS A 28 -12.47 9.89 0.74
C HIS A 28 -12.54 11.00 -0.33
N ASP A 29 -13.19 10.73 -1.47
CA ASP A 29 -13.38 11.72 -2.56
C ASP A 29 -12.07 12.36 -3.04
N GLY A 30 -10.99 11.61 -3.08
CA GLY A 30 -9.66 12.10 -3.47
C GLY A 30 -8.93 12.92 -2.40
N LYS A 31 -9.51 13.08 -1.22
CA LYS A 31 -8.89 13.84 -0.13
C LYS A 31 -7.74 13.07 0.51
N LYS A 32 -6.86 13.80 1.20
CA LYS A 32 -5.79 13.21 2.00
C LYS A 32 -6.35 12.47 3.21
N VAL A 33 -5.76 11.30 3.49
CA VAL A 33 -6.03 10.50 4.68
C VAL A 33 -4.74 10.32 5.49
N TYR A 34 -4.88 10.49 6.78
CA TYR A 34 -3.85 10.34 7.80
C TYR A 34 -4.17 9.14 8.67
N GLU A 35 -3.27 8.76 9.57
CA GLU A 35 -3.46 7.59 10.42
C GLU A 35 -4.65 7.69 11.38
N ASP A 36 -5.07 8.90 11.71
CA ASP A 36 -6.24 9.24 12.54
C ASP A 36 -7.52 9.54 11.74
N SER A 37 -7.46 9.50 10.40
CA SER A 37 -8.63 9.68 9.55
C SER A 37 -9.66 8.60 9.79
N GLU A 38 -10.93 8.93 9.57
CA GLU A 38 -12.06 8.02 9.70
C GLU A 38 -11.89 6.78 8.81
N LEU A 39 -12.26 5.61 9.34
CA LEU A 39 -12.22 4.35 8.62
C LEU A 39 -13.59 4.07 8.00
N LYS A 40 -13.67 4.24 6.66
CA LYS A 40 -14.91 4.14 5.87
C LYS A 40 -14.94 2.92 4.94
N ALA A 41 -14.19 1.87 5.27
CA ALA A 41 -14.15 0.69 4.41
C ALA A 41 -15.53 0.06 4.24
N GLU A 42 -15.92 -0.18 2.98
CA GLU A 42 -17.12 -0.92 2.60
C GLU A 42 -16.78 -2.32 2.08
N SER A 43 -15.56 -2.51 1.59
CA SER A 43 -15.12 -3.82 1.09
C SER A 43 -14.95 -4.83 2.21
N ILE A 44 -15.28 -6.09 1.93
CA ILE A 44 -15.12 -7.22 2.88
C ILE A 44 -13.69 -7.25 3.44
N ASN A 45 -12.69 -7.05 2.60
CA ASN A 45 -11.29 -7.05 3.01
C ASN A 45 -10.94 -5.84 3.90
N GLY A 46 -11.46 -4.65 3.58
CA GLY A 46 -11.25 -3.45 4.41
C GLY A 46 -11.87 -3.60 5.79
N LEU A 47 -13.13 -4.07 5.85
CA LEU A 47 -13.83 -4.34 7.11
C LEU A 47 -13.13 -5.41 7.96
N ALA A 48 -12.64 -6.48 7.31
CA ALA A 48 -11.89 -7.52 8.01
C ALA A 48 -10.58 -6.97 8.61
N ARG A 49 -9.88 -6.07 7.89
CA ARG A 49 -8.67 -5.42 8.39
C ARG A 49 -8.94 -4.48 9.55
N ILE A 50 -10.02 -3.70 9.53
CA ILE A 50 -10.43 -2.86 10.67
C ILE A 50 -10.61 -3.73 11.91
N LYS A 51 -11.36 -4.83 11.80
CA LYS A 51 -11.56 -5.77 12.92
C LYS A 51 -10.24 -6.37 13.43
N CYS A 52 -9.28 -6.64 12.53
CA CYS A 52 -7.96 -7.13 12.94
C CYS A 52 -7.14 -6.03 13.64
N GLU A 53 -7.14 -4.80 13.11
CA GLU A 53 -6.46 -3.67 13.75
C GLU A 53 -6.99 -3.45 15.17
N ASP A 54 -8.31 -3.46 15.36
CA ASP A 54 -8.93 -3.28 16.67
C ASP A 54 -8.49 -4.36 17.65
N ARG A 55 -8.49 -5.64 17.22
CA ARG A 55 -8.02 -6.76 18.05
C ARG A 55 -6.54 -6.62 18.44
N TYR A 56 -5.68 -6.21 17.52
CA TYR A 56 -4.27 -6.00 17.86
C TYR A 56 -4.09 -4.79 18.76
N ARG A 57 -4.87 -3.71 18.58
CA ARG A 57 -4.86 -2.55 19.47
C ARG A 57 -5.31 -2.90 20.90
N GLU A 58 -6.22 -3.86 21.07
CA GLU A 58 -6.58 -4.36 22.40
C GLU A 58 -5.39 -4.96 23.15
N LEU A 59 -4.43 -5.57 22.45
CA LEU A 59 -3.20 -6.09 23.06
C LEU A 59 -2.34 -4.99 23.70
N GLN A 60 -2.47 -3.74 23.27
CA GLN A 60 -1.74 -2.61 23.84
C GLN A 60 -2.10 -2.33 25.31
N LYS A 61 -3.22 -2.87 25.81
CA LYS A 61 -3.58 -2.84 27.23
C LYS A 61 -2.59 -3.63 28.10
N ASN A 62 -1.85 -4.55 27.49
CA ASN A 62 -0.74 -5.24 28.13
C ASN A 62 0.55 -4.42 27.95
N GLU A 63 1.13 -3.94 29.06
CA GLU A 63 2.36 -3.14 29.06
C GLU A 63 3.57 -3.85 28.40
N LEU A 64 3.52 -5.17 28.30
CA LEU A 64 4.54 -5.99 27.64
C LEU A 64 4.42 -5.96 26.11
N ALA A 65 3.30 -5.46 25.56
CA ALA A 65 3.02 -5.46 24.15
C ALA A 65 3.47 -4.15 23.49
N ASN A 66 4.21 -4.27 22.40
CA ASN A 66 4.50 -3.17 21.49
C ASN A 66 3.87 -3.49 20.13
N ILE A 67 2.75 -2.86 19.82
CA ILE A 67 1.96 -3.14 18.61
C ILE A 67 2.18 -2.04 17.58
N ILE A 68 2.66 -2.45 16.41
CA ILE A 68 2.86 -1.56 15.27
C ILE A 68 1.94 -2.02 14.13
N ILE A 69 1.15 -1.12 13.58
CA ILE A 69 0.26 -1.37 12.46
C ILE A 69 0.77 -0.61 11.24
N LEU A 70 1.02 -1.31 10.13
CA LEU A 70 1.46 -0.72 8.87
C LEU A 70 0.31 -0.81 7.87
N ARG A 71 -0.31 0.32 7.54
CA ARG A 71 -1.35 0.42 6.50
C ARG A 71 -0.66 0.61 5.15
N LEU A 72 -0.48 -0.51 4.44
CA LEU A 72 0.22 -0.54 3.16
C LEU A 72 -0.68 -0.05 2.04
N ALA A 73 -0.15 0.86 1.21
CA ALA A 73 -0.77 1.28 -0.05
C ALA A 73 -0.63 0.19 -1.13
N GLY A 74 -0.97 0.50 -2.38
CA GLY A 74 -0.86 -0.44 -3.49
C GLY A 74 0.58 -0.94 -3.68
N ILE A 75 0.85 -2.19 -3.33
CA ILE A 75 2.19 -2.77 -3.35
C ILE A 75 2.58 -3.13 -4.78
N TYR A 76 3.80 -2.72 -5.19
CA TYR A 76 4.41 -3.15 -6.45
C TYR A 76 5.89 -3.50 -6.27
N GLY A 77 6.46 -4.22 -7.24
CA GLY A 77 7.85 -4.66 -7.29
C GLY A 77 8.10 -5.60 -8.46
N ASP A 78 9.27 -6.21 -8.55
CA ASP A 78 9.72 -7.00 -9.72
C ASP A 78 8.71 -8.06 -10.18
N LYS A 79 8.07 -8.77 -9.25
CA LYS A 79 7.14 -9.87 -9.56
C LYS A 79 5.69 -9.42 -9.78
N ARG A 80 5.34 -8.19 -9.42
CA ARG A 80 3.99 -7.64 -9.51
C ARG A 80 4.05 -6.15 -9.79
N ASN A 81 3.79 -5.76 -11.03
CA ASN A 81 3.82 -4.37 -11.46
C ASN A 81 3.00 -4.17 -12.74
N SER A 82 2.74 -2.90 -13.08
CA SER A 82 1.96 -2.56 -14.27
C SER A 82 2.70 -2.85 -15.57
N ILE A 83 4.05 -2.89 -15.61
CA ILE A 83 4.81 -3.24 -16.82
C ILE A 83 4.47 -4.69 -17.25
N LEU A 84 4.49 -5.62 -16.30
CA LEU A 84 4.14 -7.02 -16.59
C LEU A 84 2.70 -7.15 -17.05
N SER A 85 1.77 -6.43 -16.42
CA SER A 85 0.36 -6.44 -16.82
C SER A 85 0.13 -5.86 -18.21
N ILE A 86 0.83 -4.76 -18.59
CA ILE A 86 0.76 -4.20 -19.94
C ILE A 86 1.30 -5.19 -20.97
N ARG A 87 2.43 -5.83 -20.70
CA ARG A 87 3.05 -6.81 -21.62
C ARG A 87 2.21 -8.07 -21.80
N SER A 88 1.54 -8.55 -20.76
CA SER A 88 0.63 -9.70 -20.86
C SER A 88 -0.71 -9.39 -21.54
N LYS A 89 -0.94 -8.13 -21.92
CA LYS A 89 -2.22 -7.61 -22.43
C LYS A 89 -3.41 -7.80 -21.46
N ASP A 90 -3.13 -8.00 -20.18
CA ASP A 90 -4.15 -8.13 -19.12
C ASP A 90 -4.72 -6.78 -18.68
N ILE A 91 -4.27 -5.68 -19.29
CA ILE A 91 -4.80 -4.35 -18.97
C ILE A 91 -6.04 -4.08 -19.81
N THR A 92 -7.16 -4.11 -19.13
CA THR A 92 -8.35 -3.40 -19.56
C THR A 92 -8.15 -1.91 -19.24
N GLN A 93 -8.05 -1.07 -20.27
CA GLN A 93 -8.09 0.38 -20.09
C GLN A 93 -9.46 0.77 -19.53
N ASN A 94 -9.52 1.01 -18.23
CA ASN A 94 -10.57 1.84 -17.69
C ASN A 94 -10.33 3.29 -18.11
N LYS A 95 -10.98 3.71 -19.14
CA LYS A 95 -10.85 4.99 -19.88
C LYS A 95 -11.12 6.21 -19.04
N SER A 96 -11.06 6.31 -17.79
CA SER A 96 -11.18 7.59 -17.08
C SER A 96 -11.29 7.48 -15.56
N SER A 97 -10.57 6.63 -14.93
CA SER A 97 -10.51 6.78 -13.48
C SER A 97 -9.52 7.88 -13.14
N SER A 98 -10.02 9.09 -12.90
CA SER A 98 -9.27 10.19 -12.28
C SER A 98 -8.95 9.89 -10.78
N ARG A 99 -9.23 8.67 -10.32
CA ARG A 99 -9.05 8.27 -8.94
C ARG A 99 -7.58 8.22 -8.56
N MET A 100 -7.27 8.88 -7.46
CA MET A 100 -5.93 8.89 -6.90
C MET A 100 -5.64 7.56 -6.21
N ILE A 101 -4.54 6.93 -6.59
CA ILE A 101 -4.06 5.69 -6.03
C ILE A 101 -2.67 5.91 -5.46
N SER A 102 -2.52 5.73 -4.16
CA SER A 102 -1.22 5.69 -3.50
C SER A 102 -0.61 4.30 -3.65
N ARG A 103 0.72 4.27 -3.85
CA ARG A 103 1.49 3.04 -4.09
C ARG A 103 2.67 2.98 -3.13
N THR A 104 3.29 1.82 -3.05
CA THR A 104 4.55 1.64 -2.31
C THR A 104 5.36 0.52 -2.95
N HIS A 105 6.66 0.73 -3.09
CA HIS A 105 7.56 -0.31 -3.57
C HIS A 105 7.88 -1.32 -2.45
N VAL A 106 7.98 -2.60 -2.79
CA VAL A 106 8.24 -3.67 -1.81
C VAL A 106 9.55 -3.48 -1.05
N ALA A 107 10.58 -2.88 -1.69
CA ALA A 107 11.85 -2.60 -1.04
C ALA A 107 11.71 -1.57 0.10
N ASP A 108 10.88 -0.52 -0.08
CA ASP A 108 10.60 0.44 0.98
C ASP A 108 9.87 -0.22 2.15
N ILE A 109 8.89 -1.09 1.87
CA ILE A 109 8.19 -1.85 2.91
C ILE A 109 9.20 -2.66 3.73
N THR A 110 10.12 -3.35 3.06
CA THR A 110 11.13 -4.20 3.71
C THR A 110 12.09 -3.37 4.56
N ALA A 111 12.58 -2.25 4.03
CA ALA A 111 13.48 -1.35 4.74
C ALA A 111 12.79 -0.73 5.97
N ILE A 112 11.55 -0.26 5.83
CA ILE A 112 10.76 0.31 6.92
C ILE A 112 10.52 -0.72 8.03
N ILE A 113 10.17 -1.95 7.69
CA ILE A 113 10.00 -3.04 8.68
C ILE A 113 11.32 -3.28 9.42
N ARG A 114 12.45 -3.31 8.70
CA ARG A 114 13.77 -3.47 9.30
C ARG A 114 14.08 -2.36 10.31
N GLU A 115 13.85 -1.10 9.93
CA GLU A 115 14.08 0.06 10.83
C GLU A 115 13.18 -0.03 12.08
N ILE A 116 11.92 -0.41 11.91
CA ILE A 116 10.98 -0.61 13.04
C ILE A 116 11.45 -1.73 13.97
N ILE A 117 11.94 -2.87 13.42
CA ILE A 117 12.44 -4.00 14.22
C ILE A 117 13.63 -3.56 15.06
N LEU A 118 14.58 -2.86 14.46
CA LEU A 118 15.82 -2.42 15.08
C LEU A 118 15.64 -1.29 16.11
N SER A 119 14.58 -0.49 15.97
CA SER A 119 14.31 0.64 16.85
C SER A 119 13.67 0.20 18.18
N SER A 120 14.29 0.53 19.30
CA SER A 120 13.71 0.40 20.64
C SER A 120 12.74 1.55 21.00
N LYS A 121 12.80 2.66 20.26
CA LYS A 121 12.05 3.90 20.56
C LYS A 121 10.64 3.88 20.00
N ILE A 122 10.38 3.07 18.95
CA ILE A 122 9.07 3.02 18.31
C ILE A 122 8.17 2.07 19.07
N LYS A 123 7.10 2.62 19.63
CA LYS A 123 6.14 1.86 20.43
C LYS A 123 4.70 2.25 20.06
N ASN A 124 3.84 1.24 19.88
CA ASN A 124 2.39 1.41 19.75
C ASN A 124 2.01 2.46 18.70
N GLN A 125 2.45 2.26 17.47
CA GLN A 125 2.22 3.18 16.36
C GLN A 125 1.39 2.56 15.24
N ILE A 126 0.66 3.42 14.54
CA ILE A 126 0.09 3.14 13.22
C ILE A 126 0.84 4.02 12.23
N PHE A 127 1.25 3.43 11.10
CA PHE A 127 1.90 4.16 10.00
C PHE A 127 1.22 3.88 8.67
N ASN A 128 1.00 4.92 7.91
CA ASN A 128 0.71 4.84 6.48
C ASN A 128 2.01 4.58 5.71
N ILE A 129 2.00 3.57 4.85
CA ILE A 129 3.15 3.23 4.01
C ILE A 129 2.74 3.46 2.56
N SER A 130 3.20 4.58 2.00
CA SER A 130 3.00 4.97 0.61
C SER A 130 4.21 5.74 0.09
N ASP A 131 4.34 5.82 -1.25
CA ASP A 131 5.26 6.77 -1.89
C ASP A 131 4.73 8.23 -1.78
N ASN A 132 5.47 9.18 -2.36
CA ASN A 132 5.12 10.60 -2.31
C ASN A 132 4.27 11.06 -3.50
N ASN A 133 3.97 10.17 -4.46
CA ASN A 133 3.32 10.52 -5.71
C ASN A 133 2.07 9.68 -6.00
N PRO A 134 0.96 9.91 -5.26
CA PRO A 134 -0.31 9.30 -5.60
C PRO A 134 -0.75 9.75 -6.99
N SER A 135 -1.11 8.80 -7.86
CA SER A 135 -1.43 9.07 -9.26
C SER A 135 -2.51 8.13 -9.78
N PRO A 136 -3.34 8.57 -10.72
CA PRO A 136 -4.28 7.69 -11.41
C PRO A 136 -3.57 6.54 -12.13
N THR A 137 -4.24 5.41 -12.29
CA THR A 137 -3.69 4.27 -13.04
C THR A 137 -3.41 4.62 -14.51
N SER A 138 -4.22 5.47 -15.12
CA SER A 138 -4.01 5.96 -16.49
C SER A 138 -2.67 6.66 -16.63
N GLU A 139 -2.34 7.60 -15.73
CA GLU A 139 -1.06 8.33 -15.75
C GLU A 139 0.13 7.37 -15.64
N VAL A 140 0.05 6.38 -14.75
CA VAL A 140 1.11 5.37 -14.58
C VAL A 140 1.27 4.52 -15.83
N ASN A 141 0.17 4.11 -16.45
CA ASN A 141 0.19 3.31 -17.67
C ASN A 141 0.75 4.13 -18.85
N ASP A 142 0.35 5.40 -18.99
CA ASP A 142 0.90 6.32 -20.00
C ASP A 142 2.41 6.48 -19.84
N TYR A 143 2.89 6.67 -18.61
CA TYR A 143 4.31 6.75 -18.33
C TYR A 143 5.05 5.45 -18.74
N ILE A 144 4.51 4.28 -18.40
CA ILE A 144 5.13 3.00 -18.78
C ILE A 144 5.19 2.88 -20.30
N CYS A 145 4.11 3.13 -21.01
CA CYS A 145 4.05 2.96 -22.45
C CYS A 145 4.99 3.93 -23.19
N LYS A 146 4.98 5.21 -22.82
CA LYS A 146 5.76 6.24 -23.48
C LYS A 146 7.24 6.18 -23.10
N GLU A 147 7.54 6.11 -21.81
CA GLU A 147 8.89 6.31 -21.29
C GLU A 147 9.69 5.01 -21.13
N LEU A 148 9.02 3.87 -20.88
CA LEU A 148 9.72 2.62 -20.58
C LEU A 148 9.62 1.58 -21.70
N LEU A 149 8.53 1.56 -22.46
CA LEU A 149 8.33 0.56 -23.51
C LEU A 149 8.40 1.12 -24.91
N SER A 150 8.35 2.44 -25.10
CA SER A 150 8.29 3.14 -26.41
C SER A 150 7.18 2.59 -27.31
N VAL A 151 6.02 2.28 -26.74
CA VAL A 151 4.85 1.74 -27.45
C VAL A 151 3.65 2.67 -27.29
N GLU A 152 2.83 2.75 -28.33
CA GLU A 152 1.54 3.42 -28.23
C GLU A 152 0.53 2.50 -27.52
N MET A 153 -0.26 3.09 -26.62
CA MET A 153 -1.36 2.37 -26.00
C MET A 153 -2.49 2.20 -27.02
N LEU A 154 -2.77 0.96 -27.41
CA LEU A 154 -3.92 0.67 -28.26
C LEU A 154 -5.21 0.84 -27.45
N PRO A 155 -6.24 1.52 -28.01
CA PRO A 155 -7.55 1.54 -27.38
C PRO A 155 -8.12 0.11 -27.31
N THR A 156 -8.41 -0.37 -26.10
CA THR A 156 -9.05 -1.68 -25.96
C THR A 156 -10.53 -1.59 -26.21
N ASN A 157 -11.08 -2.56 -26.96
CA ASN A 157 -12.51 -2.75 -27.14
C ASN A 157 -13.20 -3.06 -25.80
N ASN A 158 -14.42 -2.55 -25.64
CA ASN A 158 -15.20 -2.46 -24.41
C ASN A 158 -15.74 -3.78 -23.81
N ASP A 159 -15.12 -4.93 -24.01
CA ASP A 159 -15.56 -6.16 -23.37
C ASP A 159 -14.87 -6.35 -22.01
N LEU A 160 -15.33 -5.57 -21.03
CA LEU A 160 -14.92 -5.70 -19.65
C LEU A 160 -15.54 -6.96 -19.03
N LYS A 161 -14.80 -8.03 -18.97
CA LYS A 161 -15.10 -9.09 -17.98
C LYS A 161 -14.81 -8.51 -16.59
N GLU A 162 -15.86 -8.36 -15.79
CA GLU A 162 -15.75 -7.99 -14.36
C GLU A 162 -14.81 -8.98 -13.66
N SER A 163 -13.57 -8.60 -13.47
CA SER A 163 -12.64 -9.39 -12.67
C SER A 163 -12.94 -9.16 -11.19
N ARG A 164 -12.98 -10.24 -10.40
CA ARG A 164 -13.29 -10.26 -8.95
C ARG A 164 -12.33 -9.45 -8.05
N HIS A 165 -11.39 -8.71 -8.61
CA HIS A 165 -10.41 -7.89 -7.90
C HIS A 165 -10.81 -6.41 -7.71
N TYR A 166 -12.03 -6.03 -8.09
CA TYR A 166 -12.45 -4.62 -8.20
C TYR A 166 -12.89 -3.93 -6.89
N SER A 167 -12.98 -4.60 -5.77
CA SER A 167 -13.45 -3.95 -4.53
C SER A 167 -12.53 -2.82 -4.01
N PHE A 168 -11.25 -2.82 -4.41
CA PHE A 168 -10.29 -1.73 -4.09
C PHE A 168 -10.31 -0.61 -5.13
N ALA A 169 -10.84 -0.88 -6.33
CA ALA A 169 -10.80 0.04 -7.45
C ALA A 169 -11.81 1.19 -7.31
N LEU A 170 -12.67 1.14 -6.30
CA LEU A 170 -13.70 2.16 -6.07
C LEU A 170 -13.22 3.28 -5.14
N ASP A 171 -12.25 3.03 -4.28
CA ASP A 171 -11.75 4.02 -3.32
C ASP A 171 -10.93 5.10 -4.01
N ASN A 172 -11.20 6.36 -3.70
CA ASN A 172 -10.45 7.53 -4.17
C ASN A 172 -9.90 8.28 -2.97
N LYS A 173 -8.59 8.23 -2.75
CA LYS A 173 -7.91 8.87 -1.63
C LYS A 173 -6.42 9.05 -1.88
N VAL A 174 -5.86 10.05 -1.22
CA VAL A 174 -4.42 10.31 -1.16
C VAL A 174 -3.91 9.94 0.22
N VAL A 175 -3.02 8.96 0.30
CA VAL A 175 -2.49 8.49 1.58
C VAL A 175 -1.27 9.31 1.96
N ASP A 176 -1.33 10.01 3.09
CA ASP A 176 -0.21 10.80 3.62
C ASP A 176 0.76 9.90 4.41
N ASN A 177 2.05 10.02 4.12
CA ASN A 177 3.14 9.26 4.75
C ASN A 177 4.06 10.11 5.64
N SER A 178 3.68 11.34 5.92
CA SER A 178 4.54 12.31 6.63
C SER A 178 4.89 11.87 8.05
N LYS A 179 3.97 11.21 8.75
CA LYS A 179 4.19 10.66 10.09
C LYS A 179 5.30 9.62 10.09
N LEU A 180 5.28 8.69 9.13
CA LEU A 180 6.30 7.66 8.96
C LEU A 180 7.68 8.32 8.80
N LYS A 181 7.82 9.21 7.81
CA LYS A 181 9.09 9.88 7.49
C LYS A 181 9.64 10.64 8.69
N LYS A 182 8.77 11.37 9.41
CA LYS A 182 9.16 12.15 10.59
C LYS A 182 9.64 11.27 11.74
N ILE A 183 8.90 10.20 12.07
CA ILE A 183 9.21 9.36 13.24
C ILE A 183 10.41 8.47 12.99
N LEU A 184 10.54 7.90 11.79
CA LEU A 184 11.66 7.04 11.44
C LEU A 184 12.88 7.81 10.95
N ASN A 185 12.74 9.11 10.64
CA ASN A 185 13.74 9.89 9.89
C ASN A 185 14.18 9.14 8.63
N TYR A 186 13.19 8.68 7.85
CA TYR A 186 13.38 7.75 6.74
C TYR A 186 13.06 8.42 5.40
N ASP A 187 14.01 8.37 4.49
CA ASP A 187 13.81 8.74 3.10
C ASP A 187 13.50 7.50 2.26
N LEU A 188 12.47 7.58 1.45
CA LEU A 188 12.04 6.47 0.60
C LEU A 188 13.12 6.14 -0.45
N ILE A 189 13.40 4.85 -0.64
CA ILE A 189 14.27 4.35 -1.71
C ILE A 189 13.65 4.66 -3.07
N PHE A 190 12.32 4.52 -3.16
CA PHE A 190 11.53 4.83 -4.35
C PHE A 190 10.46 5.87 -4.00
N PRO A 191 10.82 7.17 -4.07
CA PRO A 191 9.92 8.25 -3.67
C PRO A 191 8.69 8.42 -4.56
N SER A 192 8.71 7.85 -5.78
CA SER A 192 7.53 7.76 -6.64
C SER A 192 7.50 6.45 -7.43
N TYR A 193 6.36 6.19 -8.08
CA TYR A 193 6.24 5.04 -8.99
C TYR A 193 7.23 5.12 -10.16
N LYS A 194 7.70 6.32 -10.54
CA LYS A 194 8.61 6.51 -11.67
C LYS A 194 9.95 5.85 -11.41
N GLU A 195 10.60 6.16 -10.29
CA GLU A 195 11.87 5.55 -9.91
C GLU A 195 11.75 4.03 -9.74
N GLY A 196 10.66 3.58 -9.09
CA GLY A 196 10.44 2.15 -8.89
C GLY A 196 10.22 1.39 -10.20
N LEU A 197 9.42 1.93 -11.12
CA LEU A 197 9.19 1.30 -12.43
C LEU A 197 10.40 1.38 -13.35
N GLN A 198 11.19 2.45 -13.30
CA GLN A 198 12.48 2.53 -14.02
C GLN A 198 13.43 1.43 -13.56
N GLN A 199 13.55 1.22 -12.25
CA GLN A 199 14.39 0.14 -11.72
C GLN A 199 13.91 -1.24 -12.18
N ILE A 200 12.59 -1.46 -12.15
CA ILE A 200 11.98 -2.71 -12.64
C ILE A 200 12.22 -2.88 -14.14
N ALA A 201 12.09 -1.83 -14.95
CA ALA A 201 12.37 -1.90 -16.38
C ALA A 201 13.82 -2.30 -16.67
N LYS A 202 14.79 -1.72 -15.94
CA LYS A 202 16.21 -2.13 -16.01
C LYS A 202 16.38 -3.62 -15.65
N ASN A 203 15.76 -4.08 -14.58
CA ASN A 203 15.84 -5.49 -14.15
C ASN A 203 15.25 -6.45 -15.20
N LEU A 204 14.31 -5.97 -16.02
CA LEU A 204 13.69 -6.71 -17.13
C LEU A 204 14.42 -6.52 -18.47
N ASN A 205 15.55 -5.80 -18.51
CA ASN A 205 16.31 -5.43 -19.73
C ASN A 205 15.46 -4.71 -20.79
N LEU A 206 14.63 -3.77 -20.38
CA LEU A 206 13.72 -3.01 -21.24
C LEU A 206 14.23 -1.59 -21.57
N THR A 207 15.24 -1.14 -20.83
CA THR A 207 15.89 0.18 -20.98
C THR A 207 17.39 0.03 -20.87
#